data_8b11f9e99766b583cfb1eeb7a1172d1c
#
_entry.id   8b11f9e99766b583cfb1eeb7a1172d1c
#
_cell.length_a   1.000
_cell.length_b   1.000
_cell.length_c   1.000
_cell.angle_alpha   90.00
_cell.angle_beta   90.00
_cell.angle_gamma   90.00
#
_symmetry.space_group_name_H-M   'P 1'
#
loop_
_entity.id
_entity.type
_entity.pdbx_description
1 polymer ?
#
loop_
_entity_poly.entity_id
_entity_poly.type
_entity_poly.pdbx_seq_one_letter_code
_entity_poly.pdbx_strand_id
1 'polypeptide(L)'
;MRIFVNIYVGNLAYSVTDEQLRSAFSQFGKVSKASVIMDRVNNRSKGFAFVEMDDSTEGKSAIDALNGNEIDGRAWKVNEAKPREKSRW
;
A
#
# COMPACT_ATOMS: atom_id res chain seq x y z
N MET A 1 -4.54 12.60 19.15
CA MET A 1 -3.95 12.84 17.94
C MET A 1 -3.94 11.63 17.07
N ARG A 2 -4.24 11.73 15.85
CA ARG A 2 -4.28 10.64 15.03
C ARG A 2 -3.02 10.45 14.33
N ILE A 3 -2.49 9.32 14.28
CA ILE A 3 -1.25 9.03 13.63
C ILE A 3 -1.53 8.16 12.44
N PHE A 4 -1.31 8.68 11.27
CA PHE A 4 -1.54 7.86 10.11
C PHE A 4 -0.27 7.08 9.79
N VAL A 5 -0.42 6.04 9.01
CA VAL A 5 0.68 5.19 8.64
C VAL A 5 0.76 5.11 7.13
N ASN A 6 1.97 5.12 6.61
CA ASN A 6 2.21 4.89 5.19
C ASN A 6 2.62 3.44 5.04
N ILE A 7 2.05 2.78 4.07
CA ILE A 7 2.29 1.36 3.86
C ILE A 7 2.83 1.14 2.47
N TYR A 8 3.91 0.39 2.39
CA TYR A 8 4.49 0.00 1.12
C TYR A 8 3.92 -1.36 0.73
N VAL A 9 3.49 -1.48 -0.51
CA VAL A 9 2.97 -2.74 -1.02
C VAL A 9 3.74 -3.09 -2.27
N GLY A 10 4.45 -4.19 -2.25
CA GLY A 10 5.28 -4.59 -3.39
C GLY A 10 4.87 -5.92 -3.96
N ASN A 11 5.50 -6.30 -5.02
CA ASN A 11 5.26 -7.55 -5.72
C ASN A 11 3.83 -7.64 -6.25
N LEU A 12 3.29 -6.52 -6.72
CA LEU A 12 1.94 -6.47 -7.24
C LEU A 12 1.90 -7.00 -8.66
N ALA A 13 0.80 -7.63 -9.00
CA ALA A 13 0.55 -7.97 -10.39
C ALA A 13 0.32 -6.65 -11.13
N TYR A 14 0.69 -6.57 -12.36
CA TYR A 14 0.54 -5.34 -13.14
C TYR A 14 -0.92 -4.94 -13.32
N SER A 15 -1.81 -5.88 -13.17
CA SER A 15 -3.24 -5.60 -13.30
C SER A 15 -3.88 -4.96 -12.09
N VAL A 16 -3.15 -4.87 -10.97
CA VAL A 16 -3.71 -4.29 -9.75
C VAL A 16 -3.91 -2.80 -9.95
N THR A 17 -5.08 -2.30 -9.57
CA THR A 17 -5.43 -0.89 -9.72
C THR A 17 -5.50 -0.22 -8.37
N ASP A 18 -5.56 1.10 -8.37
CA ASP A 18 -5.73 1.88 -7.15
C ASP A 18 -6.98 1.45 -6.42
N GLU A 19 -8.03 1.19 -7.13
CA GLU A 19 -9.28 0.80 -6.56
C GLU A 19 -9.21 -0.54 -5.88
N GLN A 20 -8.56 -1.49 -6.50
CA GLN A 20 -8.37 -2.81 -5.97
C GLN A 20 -7.55 -2.73 -4.69
N LEU A 21 -6.51 -1.93 -4.71
CA LEU A 21 -5.64 -1.71 -3.59
C LEU A 21 -6.41 -1.11 -2.43
N ARG A 22 -7.17 -0.07 -2.69
CA ARG A 22 -7.96 0.59 -1.67
C ARG A 22 -8.97 -0.38 -1.05
N SER A 23 -9.59 -1.18 -1.89
CA SER A 23 -10.57 -2.15 -1.44
C SER A 23 -9.96 -3.16 -0.48
N ALA A 24 -8.78 -3.63 -0.81
CA ALA A 24 -8.11 -4.61 0.03
C ALA A 24 -7.79 -4.04 1.42
N PHE A 25 -7.35 -2.80 1.46
CA PHE A 25 -6.98 -2.19 2.74
C PHE A 25 -8.18 -1.65 3.51
N SER A 26 -9.24 -1.26 2.83
CA SER A 26 -10.38 -0.69 3.53
C SER A 26 -11.14 -1.69 4.38
N GLN A 27 -10.86 -2.96 4.22
CA GLN A 27 -11.45 -3.96 5.09
C GLN A 27 -10.91 -3.84 6.51
N PHE A 28 -9.78 -3.19 6.70
CA PHE A 28 -9.14 -3.10 8.00
C PHE A 28 -9.29 -1.72 8.62
N GLY A 29 -9.71 -0.75 7.86
CA GLY A 29 -9.90 0.59 8.39
C GLY A 29 -10.01 1.58 7.27
N LYS A 30 -10.00 2.85 7.63
CA LYS A 30 -10.19 3.90 6.67
C LYS A 30 -8.91 4.17 5.90
N VAL A 31 -9.00 4.15 4.59
CA VAL A 31 -7.87 4.41 3.71
C VAL A 31 -7.95 5.84 3.22
N SER A 32 -6.93 6.64 3.52
CA SER A 32 -6.87 8.01 3.07
C SER A 32 -6.41 8.08 1.64
N LYS A 33 -5.49 7.23 1.28
CA LYS A 33 -4.91 7.29 -0.05
C LYS A 33 -4.39 5.93 -0.47
N ALA A 34 -4.59 5.59 -1.70
CA ALA A 34 -4.05 4.35 -2.25
C ALA A 34 -3.63 4.65 -3.68
N SER A 35 -2.37 4.40 -3.98
CA SER A 35 -1.81 4.76 -5.27
C SER A 35 -0.82 3.73 -5.77
N VAL A 36 -1.10 3.16 -6.89
CA VAL A 36 -0.16 2.26 -7.56
C VAL A 36 0.83 3.14 -8.31
N ILE A 37 2.12 2.86 -8.15
CA ILE A 37 3.14 3.67 -8.80
C ILE A 37 3.28 3.22 -10.24
N MET A 38 3.20 4.17 -11.14
CA MET A 38 3.23 3.87 -12.56
C MET A 38 4.53 4.30 -13.19
N ASP A 39 4.96 3.50 -14.17
CA ASP A 39 6.12 3.85 -14.95
C ASP A 39 5.62 4.70 -16.12
N ARG A 40 6.00 5.95 -16.17
CA ARG A 40 5.52 6.83 -17.19
C ARG A 40 6.02 6.50 -18.56
N VAL A 41 7.18 5.94 -18.65
CA VAL A 41 7.76 5.60 -19.94
C VAL A 41 7.01 4.44 -20.59
N ASN A 42 6.77 3.39 -19.83
CA ASN A 42 6.09 2.23 -20.35
C ASN A 42 4.60 2.21 -20.11
N ASN A 43 4.13 3.21 -19.37
CA ASN A 43 2.71 3.34 -19.11
C ASN A 43 2.12 2.11 -18.44
N ARG A 44 2.80 1.57 -17.49
CA ARG A 44 2.32 0.39 -16.76
C ARG A 44 2.78 0.47 -15.32
N SER A 45 2.18 -0.35 -14.49
CA SER A 45 2.51 -0.41 -13.08
C SER A 45 3.94 -0.85 -12.88
N LYS A 46 4.61 -0.24 -11.92
CA LYS A 46 5.95 -0.66 -11.56
C LYS A 46 5.94 -1.86 -10.62
N GLY A 47 4.78 -2.32 -10.25
CA GLY A 47 4.66 -3.49 -9.38
C GLY A 47 4.70 -3.17 -7.91
N PHE A 48 4.56 -1.92 -7.54
CA PHE A 48 4.45 -1.55 -6.13
C PHE A 48 3.57 -0.33 -5.97
N ALA A 49 3.15 -0.10 -4.74
CA ALA A 49 2.21 0.96 -4.43
C ALA A 49 2.39 1.45 -3.02
N PHE A 50 1.74 2.55 -2.71
CA PHE A 50 1.72 3.09 -1.36
C PHE A 50 0.30 3.32 -0.93
N VAL A 51 0.02 3.05 0.33
CA VAL A 51 -1.30 3.24 0.92
C VAL A 51 -1.14 4.05 2.19
N GLU A 52 -2.04 4.99 2.41
CA GLU A 52 -2.04 5.78 3.61
C GLU A 52 -3.29 5.47 4.38
N MET A 53 -3.18 5.09 5.63
CA MET A 53 -4.33 4.84 6.49
C MET A 53 -4.30 5.79 7.65
N ASP A 54 -5.46 6.25 8.07
CA ASP A 54 -5.57 7.26 9.12
C ASP A 54 -5.20 6.76 10.49
N ASP A 55 -5.30 5.49 10.73
CA ASP A 55 -5.06 4.92 12.05
C ASP A 55 -3.94 3.91 11.96
N SER A 56 -2.88 4.11 12.70
CA SER A 56 -1.73 3.22 12.62
C SER A 56 -2.03 1.81 13.14
N THR A 57 -2.97 1.69 14.06
CA THR A 57 -3.35 0.37 14.55
C THR A 57 -4.05 -0.43 13.46
N GLU A 58 -4.94 0.23 12.75
CA GLU A 58 -5.63 -0.41 11.63
C GLU A 58 -4.65 -0.71 10.51
N GLY A 59 -3.71 0.20 10.30
CA GLY A 59 -2.68 -0.01 9.30
C GLY A 59 -1.83 -1.22 9.60
N LYS A 60 -1.48 -1.41 10.87
CA LYS A 60 -0.70 -2.56 11.25
C LYS A 60 -1.47 -3.84 11.06
N SER A 61 -2.76 -3.83 11.36
CA SER A 61 -3.60 -5.00 11.15
C SER A 61 -3.64 -5.35 9.67
N ALA A 62 -3.73 -4.33 8.83
CA ALA A 62 -3.76 -4.56 7.38
C ALA A 62 -2.43 -5.13 6.90
N ILE A 63 -1.33 -4.62 7.41
CA ILE A 63 -0.02 -5.11 7.05
C ILE A 63 0.10 -6.59 7.40
N ASP A 64 -0.26 -6.93 8.62
CA ASP A 64 -0.14 -8.31 9.08
C ASP A 64 -1.03 -9.25 8.29
N ALA A 65 -2.20 -8.81 7.94
CA ALA A 65 -3.14 -9.66 7.22
C ALA A 65 -2.80 -9.81 5.75
N LEU A 66 -2.30 -8.75 5.15
CA LEU A 66 -2.08 -8.77 3.71
C LEU A 66 -0.67 -9.17 3.29
N ASN A 67 0.28 -9.05 4.20
CA ASN A 67 1.65 -9.41 3.87
C ASN A 67 1.74 -10.90 3.58
N GLY A 68 2.20 -11.26 2.42
CA GLY A 68 2.31 -12.66 2.02
C GLY A 68 1.04 -13.23 1.41
N ASN A 69 -0.02 -12.44 1.35
CA ASN A 69 -1.26 -12.92 0.81
C ASN A 69 -1.19 -12.93 -0.70
N GLU A 70 -1.65 -13.98 -1.31
CA GLU A 70 -1.61 -14.05 -2.76
C GLU A 70 -2.81 -13.37 -3.36
N ILE A 71 -2.56 -12.40 -4.20
CA ILE A 71 -3.63 -11.67 -4.86
C ILE A 71 -3.24 -11.59 -6.32
N ASP A 72 -4.13 -12.01 -7.17
CA ASP A 72 -3.88 -12.06 -8.61
C ASP A 72 -2.61 -12.86 -8.95
N GLY A 73 -2.38 -13.91 -8.22
CA GLY A 73 -1.28 -14.81 -8.49
C GLY A 73 0.07 -14.42 -7.93
N ARG A 74 0.12 -13.35 -7.16
CA ARG A 74 1.40 -12.91 -6.58
C ARG A 74 1.24 -12.62 -5.09
N ALA A 75 2.20 -13.03 -4.33
CA ALA A 75 2.17 -12.77 -2.88
C ALA A 75 2.62 -11.35 -2.64
N TRP A 76 1.76 -10.54 -2.08
CA TRP A 76 2.07 -9.13 -1.83
C TRP A 76 3.09 -9.00 -0.70
N LYS A 77 3.98 -8.04 -0.84
CA LYS A 77 4.93 -7.73 0.22
C LYS A 77 4.47 -6.43 0.83
N VAL A 78 3.94 -6.49 2.03
CA VAL A 78 3.34 -5.34 2.69
C VAL A 78 4.13 -4.98 3.93
N ASN A 79 4.63 -3.76 3.97
CA ASN A 79 5.43 -3.30 5.11
C ASN A 79 5.11 -1.87 5.39
N GLU A 80 5.37 -1.46 6.59
CA GLU A 80 5.19 -0.07 6.94
C GLU A 80 6.29 0.76 6.28
N ALA A 81 5.91 1.82 5.57
CA ALA A 81 6.87 2.70 4.94
C ALA A 81 7.03 3.92 5.82
N LYS A 82 8.27 4.23 6.25
CA LYS A 82 8.46 5.37 7.06
C LYS A 82 8.33 6.61 6.25
N PRO A 83 7.67 7.59 6.74
CA PRO A 83 7.52 8.84 6.03
C PRO A 83 8.87 9.48 5.96
N ARG A 84 9.18 10.11 4.87
CA ARG A 84 10.42 10.64 4.76
C ARG A 84 10.46 11.87 5.32
N GLU A 85 10.42 12.28 6.23
CA GLU A 85 10.46 13.41 6.83
C GLU A 85 11.45 14.12 6.78
N LYS A 86 11.75 14.64 6.91
CA LYS A 86 12.62 15.38 6.97
C LYS A 86 13.52 15.24 6.47
N SER A 87 13.67 15.15 6.02
CA SER A 87 14.47 14.90 5.48
C SER A 87 15.52 15.38 5.61
N ARG A 88 16.12 15.24 5.87
CA ARG A 88 17.14 15.57 6.11
C ARG A 88 17.85 15.33 5.05
N TRP A 89 17.71 15.34 4.10
CA TRP A 89 18.55 15.10 3.08
C TRP A 89 18.97 16.25 2.48
#